data_a495ccfb41378a7d22059753a2e75bcb
#
_entry.id   a495ccfb41378a7d22059753a2e75bcb
#
_cell.length_a   1.000
_cell.length_b   1.000
_cell.length_c   1.000
_cell.angle_alpha   90.00
_cell.angle_beta   90.00
_cell.angle_gamma   90.00
#
_symmetry.space_group_name_H-M   'P 1'
#
loop_
_entity.id
_entity.type
_entity.pdbx_description
1 polymer ?
#
loop_
_entity_poly.entity_id
_entity_poly.type
_entity_poly.pdbx_seq_one_letter_code
_entity_poly.pdbx_strand_id
1 'polypeptide(L)'
;MEVNVFEPKNIYEKILEHTNKHGLKDKRLCFNLTGGTKMMFLAGLKASEYFQAPYFYIEEKAQRLLFFKNPSSIESFAIPAIPIKDVETFFSLHVPNRMIKQNGIIDEKSLEKIQERKNLSNLLYEHRARIIPLYQKINNNYAKDKTINICENNMRMFYRDHQVFVNIDGKEINLKYSENEDDFRDYIIGGWLEEYIYCELLELLDKQVIYDLRLNMRLSVESMTATQGGKRPIYAELDIAFSDSKNLYVVECKSGELKNKGVLTALSTNTQIFGGANAKCILVASDTDILSQNIQERIKNLNIKLISRDFKKNIENY
;
A
#
# COMPACT_ATOMS: atom_id res chain seq x y z
N MET A 1 9.02 -24.32 19.69
CA MET A 1 8.10 -24.95 20.66
C MET A 1 6.72 -24.98 19.99
N GLU A 2 6.23 -26.19 19.69
CA GLU A 2 4.86 -26.31 19.14
C GLU A 2 3.85 -26.30 20.28
N VAL A 3 2.80 -25.50 20.13
CA VAL A 3 1.71 -25.37 21.10
C VAL A 3 0.36 -25.45 20.40
N ASN A 4 -0.63 -26.03 21.07
CA ASN A 4 -2.02 -25.88 20.63
C ASN A 4 -2.54 -24.51 21.05
N VAL A 5 -2.65 -23.59 20.09
CA VAL A 5 -2.99 -22.19 20.31
C VAL A 5 -4.41 -21.96 20.86
N PHE A 6 -5.24 -23.00 20.88
CA PHE A 6 -6.62 -22.96 21.40
C PHE A 6 -6.76 -23.58 22.78
N GLU A 7 -5.69 -24.20 23.33
CA GLU A 7 -5.70 -24.83 24.66
C GLU A 7 -4.80 -24.10 25.65
N PRO A 8 -5.35 -23.23 26.52
CA PRO A 8 -4.54 -22.46 27.45
C PRO A 8 -3.74 -23.31 28.41
N LYS A 9 -4.25 -24.49 28.80
CA LYS A 9 -3.52 -25.44 29.65
C LYS A 9 -2.25 -25.96 28.97
N ASN A 10 -2.36 -26.38 27.70
CA ASN A 10 -1.21 -26.85 26.94
C ASN A 10 -0.15 -25.75 26.78
N ILE A 11 -0.57 -24.54 26.47
CA ILE A 11 0.33 -23.37 26.33
C ILE A 11 1.05 -23.12 27.66
N TYR A 12 0.31 -23.09 28.77
CA TYR A 12 0.86 -22.88 30.11
C TYR A 12 1.89 -23.96 30.48
N GLU A 13 1.55 -25.24 30.29
CA GLU A 13 2.46 -26.37 30.58
C GLU A 13 3.74 -26.27 29.75
N LYS A 14 3.63 -25.89 28.48
CA LYS A 14 4.78 -25.65 27.59
C LYS A 14 5.65 -24.49 28.03
N ILE A 15 5.08 -23.42 28.55
CA ILE A 15 5.85 -22.29 29.14
C ILE A 15 6.66 -22.81 30.33
N LEU A 16 6.03 -23.58 31.24
CA LEU A 16 6.72 -24.14 32.40
C LEU A 16 7.85 -25.10 31.99
N GLU A 17 7.56 -26.00 31.05
CA GLU A 17 8.54 -26.95 30.50
C GLU A 17 9.76 -26.21 29.93
N HIS A 18 9.52 -25.20 29.11
CA HIS A 18 10.57 -24.41 28.49
C HIS A 18 11.41 -23.66 29.53
N THR A 19 10.76 -23.02 30.48
CA THR A 19 11.43 -22.28 31.56
C THR A 19 12.31 -23.19 32.40
N ASN A 20 11.82 -24.39 32.74
CA ASN A 20 12.58 -25.38 33.49
C ASN A 20 13.77 -25.92 32.67
N LYS A 21 13.54 -26.31 31.41
CA LYS A 21 14.56 -26.88 30.53
C LYS A 21 15.75 -25.92 30.32
N HIS A 22 15.49 -24.64 30.29
CA HIS A 22 16.53 -23.62 30.04
C HIS A 22 17.05 -22.94 31.33
N GLY A 23 16.66 -23.42 32.51
CA GLY A 23 17.11 -22.88 33.80
C GLY A 23 16.76 -21.39 33.99
N LEU A 24 15.56 -20.97 33.51
CA LEU A 24 15.16 -19.57 33.54
C LEU A 24 14.46 -19.17 34.86
N LYS A 25 14.22 -20.14 35.79
CA LYS A 25 13.54 -19.86 37.06
C LYS A 25 14.24 -18.79 37.91
N ASP A 26 15.58 -18.78 37.88
CA ASP A 26 16.40 -17.84 38.63
C ASP A 26 16.74 -16.56 37.83
N LYS A 27 16.17 -16.42 36.66
CA LYS A 27 16.34 -15.23 35.80
C LYS A 27 15.21 -14.23 36.04
N ARG A 28 15.48 -12.97 35.75
CA ARG A 28 14.42 -11.95 35.71
C ARG A 28 13.52 -12.19 34.51
N LEU A 29 12.32 -12.72 34.77
CA LEU A 29 11.31 -12.96 33.73
C LEU A 29 10.38 -11.76 33.62
N CYS A 30 9.91 -11.49 32.38
CA CYS A 30 8.83 -10.57 32.10
C CYS A 30 8.04 -11.14 30.91
N PHE A 31 6.73 -11.07 30.97
CA PHE A 31 5.86 -11.64 29.94
C PHE A 31 5.32 -10.55 29.03
N ASN A 32 5.51 -10.73 27.71
CA ASN A 32 4.83 -9.91 26.71
C ASN A 32 3.46 -10.53 26.38
N LEU A 33 2.37 -9.87 26.72
CA LEU A 33 1.02 -10.34 26.49
C LEU A 33 0.30 -9.59 25.34
N THR A 34 1.04 -8.85 24.54
CA THR A 34 0.47 -8.02 23.46
C THR A 34 -0.13 -8.84 22.33
N GLY A 35 0.53 -9.92 21.94
CA GLY A 35 0.16 -10.70 20.75
C GLY A 35 -0.45 -12.05 21.07
N GLY A 36 -0.89 -12.76 20.01
CA GLY A 36 -1.42 -14.09 20.09
C GLY A 36 -2.94 -14.16 20.29
N THR A 37 -3.44 -15.38 20.48
CA THR A 37 -4.87 -15.61 20.75
C THR A 37 -5.22 -15.24 22.20
N LYS A 38 -6.51 -15.05 22.48
CA LYS A 38 -7.00 -14.86 23.86
C LYS A 38 -6.56 -16.01 24.79
N MET A 39 -6.43 -17.23 24.27
CA MET A 39 -5.98 -18.38 25.03
C MET A 39 -4.49 -18.28 25.38
N MET A 40 -3.67 -17.76 24.45
CA MET A 40 -2.26 -17.48 24.72
C MET A 40 -2.09 -16.38 25.76
N PHE A 41 -2.91 -15.33 25.70
CA PHE A 41 -2.94 -14.28 26.72
C PHE A 41 -3.24 -14.85 28.11
N LEU A 42 -4.30 -15.65 28.25
CA LEU A 42 -4.68 -16.29 29.51
C LEU A 42 -3.57 -17.21 30.06
N ALA A 43 -2.95 -18.01 29.19
CA ALA A 43 -1.87 -18.89 29.61
C ALA A 43 -0.62 -18.12 30.05
N GLY A 44 -0.28 -17.04 29.32
CA GLY A 44 0.84 -16.15 29.66
C GLY A 44 0.61 -15.42 30.98
N LEU A 45 -0.62 -14.92 31.21
CA LEU A 45 -1.01 -14.30 32.48
C LEU A 45 -0.87 -15.28 33.64
N LYS A 46 -1.36 -16.50 33.47
CA LYS A 46 -1.24 -17.57 34.48
C LYS A 46 0.22 -17.95 34.77
N ALA A 47 1.06 -17.97 33.74
CA ALA A 47 2.49 -18.19 33.91
C ALA A 47 3.17 -17.03 34.66
N SER A 48 2.81 -15.78 34.35
CA SER A 48 3.35 -14.62 35.05
C SER A 48 3.00 -14.66 36.56
N GLU A 49 1.78 -15.04 36.91
CA GLU A 49 1.36 -15.25 38.31
C GLU A 49 2.18 -16.34 39.00
N TYR A 50 2.36 -17.49 38.32
CA TYR A 50 3.14 -18.61 38.88
C TYR A 50 4.60 -18.26 39.16
N PHE A 51 5.23 -17.48 38.25
CA PHE A 51 6.62 -17.04 38.41
C PHE A 51 6.74 -15.75 39.22
N GLN A 52 5.64 -15.16 39.67
CA GLN A 52 5.60 -13.82 40.31
C GLN A 52 6.35 -12.78 39.44
N ALA A 53 6.22 -12.91 38.14
CA ALA A 53 6.93 -12.10 37.17
C ALA A 53 6.03 -10.98 36.64
N PRO A 54 6.59 -9.79 36.38
CA PRO A 54 5.85 -8.73 35.72
C PRO A 54 5.45 -9.12 34.30
N TYR A 55 4.45 -8.43 33.79
CA TYR A 55 4.05 -8.54 32.40
C TYR A 55 3.72 -7.18 31.82
N PHE A 56 3.68 -7.10 30.49
CA PHE A 56 3.31 -5.88 29.80
C PHE A 56 2.39 -6.16 28.62
N TYR A 57 1.64 -5.13 28.26
CA TYR A 57 0.78 -5.10 27.07
C TYR A 57 1.04 -3.81 26.30
N ILE A 58 1.21 -3.91 24.98
CA ILE A 58 1.34 -2.75 24.09
C ILE A 58 -0.03 -2.43 23.52
N GLU A 59 -0.51 -1.24 23.79
CA GLU A 59 -1.73 -0.70 23.22
C GLU A 59 -1.37 0.16 22.01
N GLU A 60 -1.41 -0.46 20.82
CA GLU A 60 -0.95 0.14 19.57
C GLU A 60 -1.68 1.43 19.23
N LYS A 61 -3.02 1.46 19.37
CA LYS A 61 -3.83 2.65 19.07
C LYS A 61 -3.49 3.85 19.94
N ALA A 62 -3.21 3.62 21.21
CA ALA A 62 -2.85 4.66 22.16
C ALA A 62 -1.34 4.91 22.24
N GLN A 63 -0.54 4.15 21.47
CA GLN A 63 0.92 4.20 21.46
C GLN A 63 1.50 4.20 22.89
N ARG A 64 1.04 3.27 23.71
CA ARG A 64 1.48 3.14 25.09
C ARG A 64 1.74 1.69 25.48
N LEU A 65 2.70 1.52 26.38
CA LEU A 65 3.01 0.27 27.06
C LEU A 65 2.36 0.30 28.43
N LEU A 66 1.51 -0.66 28.71
CA LEU A 66 0.96 -0.91 30.04
C LEU A 66 1.84 -1.97 30.71
N PHE A 67 2.51 -1.59 31.78
CA PHE A 67 3.40 -2.47 32.54
C PHE A 67 2.78 -2.81 33.88
N PHE A 68 2.70 -4.09 34.16
CA PHE A 68 2.11 -4.64 35.38
C PHE A 68 3.22 -5.29 36.23
N LYS A 69 3.62 -4.63 37.29
CA LYS A 69 4.57 -5.22 38.25
C LYS A 69 3.90 -6.37 39.03
N ASN A 70 2.62 -6.23 39.30
CA ASN A 70 1.72 -7.18 39.91
C ASN A 70 0.29 -6.85 39.47
N PRO A 71 -0.72 -7.69 39.71
CA PRO A 71 -2.10 -7.44 39.26
C PRO A 71 -2.72 -6.11 39.76
N SER A 72 -2.19 -5.51 40.84
CA SER A 72 -2.71 -4.29 41.41
C SER A 72 -1.94 -3.03 41.02
N SER A 73 -0.80 -3.15 40.33
CA SER A 73 0.08 -2.03 39.98
C SER A 73 0.24 -1.93 38.48
N ILE A 74 -0.39 -0.93 37.87
CA ILE A 74 -0.33 -0.64 36.45
C ILE A 74 0.43 0.67 36.26
N GLU A 75 1.50 0.61 35.47
CA GLU A 75 2.22 1.79 35.00
C GLU A 75 2.00 1.95 33.51
N SER A 76 1.78 3.18 33.05
CA SER A 76 1.60 3.46 31.62
C SER A 76 2.76 4.31 31.12
N PHE A 77 3.41 3.84 30.08
CA PHE A 77 4.51 4.53 29.43
C PHE A 77 4.14 4.85 28.00
N ALA A 78 4.35 6.09 27.56
CA ALA A 78 4.29 6.41 26.16
C ALA A 78 5.40 5.64 25.42
N ILE A 79 5.03 4.95 24.36
CA ILE A 79 6.03 4.33 23.49
C ILE A 79 6.46 5.41 22.51
N PRO A 80 7.74 5.82 22.51
CA PRO A 80 8.22 6.73 21.49
C PRO A 80 8.02 6.05 20.14
N ALA A 81 7.33 6.72 19.22
CA ALA A 81 7.17 6.22 17.88
C ALA A 81 8.58 6.04 17.28
N ILE A 82 8.96 4.79 17.00
CA ILE A 82 10.16 4.52 16.22
C ILE A 82 9.78 4.85 14.77
N PRO A 83 10.39 5.88 14.16
CA PRO A 83 10.02 6.26 12.82
C PRO A 83 10.42 5.16 11.83
N ILE A 84 9.45 4.58 11.15
CA ILE A 84 9.66 3.63 10.06
C ILE A 84 9.64 4.42 8.75
N LYS A 85 10.83 4.79 8.29
CA LYS A 85 10.95 5.69 7.14
C LYS A 85 10.80 5.02 5.80
N ASP A 86 11.02 3.72 5.70
CA ASP A 86 10.96 3.00 4.43
C ASP A 86 9.82 1.98 4.39
N VAL A 87 9.25 1.83 3.20
CA VAL A 87 8.15 0.91 2.90
C VAL A 87 8.55 -0.56 3.12
N GLU A 88 9.81 -0.89 2.84
CA GLU A 88 10.34 -2.24 2.95
C GLU A 88 10.40 -2.73 4.40
N THR A 89 10.72 -1.85 5.32
CA THR A 89 10.70 -2.15 6.76
C THR A 89 9.28 -2.48 7.22
N PHE A 90 8.25 -1.74 6.77
CA PHE A 90 6.86 -2.11 7.08
C PHE A 90 6.53 -3.53 6.61
N PHE A 91 6.90 -3.88 5.38
CA PHE A 91 6.65 -5.22 4.84
C PHE A 91 7.38 -6.29 5.65
N SER A 92 8.65 -6.08 5.97
CA SER A 92 9.45 -7.06 6.73
C SER A 92 8.94 -7.32 8.15
N LEU A 93 8.29 -6.32 8.76
CA LEU A 93 7.69 -6.44 10.09
C LEU A 93 6.35 -7.20 10.09
N HIS A 94 5.60 -7.13 9.00
CA HIS A 94 4.22 -7.63 8.97
C HIS A 94 4.05 -8.91 8.15
N VAL A 95 4.92 -9.16 7.19
CA VAL A 95 4.84 -10.36 6.35
C VAL A 95 5.75 -11.45 6.91
N PRO A 96 5.21 -12.56 7.44
CA PRO A 96 5.98 -13.60 8.15
C PRO A 96 6.92 -14.40 7.24
N ASN A 97 6.71 -14.42 5.94
CA ASN A 97 7.54 -15.13 4.96
C ASN A 97 8.18 -14.11 4.02
N ARG A 98 9.51 -14.12 3.96
CA ARG A 98 10.34 -13.20 3.20
C ARG A 98 9.76 -12.86 1.83
N MET A 99 9.37 -11.61 1.68
CA MET A 99 9.06 -11.06 0.37
C MET A 99 10.35 -10.82 -0.38
N ILE A 100 10.45 -11.32 -1.61
CA ILE A 100 11.77 -11.43 -2.22
C ILE A 100 12.05 -10.36 -3.24
N LYS A 101 11.13 -9.80 -3.87
CA LYS A 101 11.45 -8.79 -4.86
C LYS A 101 10.42 -7.69 -4.91
N GLN A 102 10.94 -6.55 -4.68
CA GLN A 102 10.29 -5.28 -4.81
C GLN A 102 10.87 -4.59 -6.04
N ASN A 103 10.07 -4.51 -7.08
CA ASN A 103 10.24 -3.45 -8.06
C ASN A 103 9.47 -2.26 -7.48
N GLY A 104 9.76 -1.05 -7.85
CA GLY A 104 8.96 0.10 -7.40
C GLY A 104 9.81 1.25 -6.86
N ILE A 105 11.12 1.01 -6.68
CA ILE A 105 12.08 2.11 -6.63
C ILE A 105 12.23 2.62 -8.05
N ILE A 106 11.93 3.88 -8.24
CA ILE A 106 12.11 4.55 -9.52
C ILE A 106 13.57 4.99 -9.59
N ASP A 107 14.34 4.42 -10.53
CA ASP A 107 15.69 4.87 -10.81
C ASP A 107 15.69 6.27 -11.48
N GLU A 108 16.84 6.93 -11.48
CA GLU A 108 16.96 8.29 -12.04
C GLU A 108 16.41 8.38 -13.47
N LYS A 109 16.73 7.39 -14.31
CA LYS A 109 16.29 7.37 -15.70
C LYS A 109 14.77 7.24 -15.84
N SER A 110 14.13 6.43 -15.00
CA SER A 110 12.68 6.28 -14.97
C SER A 110 12.02 7.54 -14.40
N LEU A 111 12.65 8.18 -13.41
CA LEU A 111 12.19 9.45 -12.85
C LEU A 111 12.24 10.57 -13.88
N GLU A 112 13.32 10.67 -14.65
CA GLU A 112 13.44 11.63 -15.77
C GLU A 112 12.28 11.47 -16.76
N LYS A 113 11.97 10.25 -17.17
CA LYS A 113 10.85 9.97 -18.06
C LYS A 113 9.48 10.35 -17.48
N ILE A 114 9.26 10.09 -16.19
CA ILE A 114 8.03 10.51 -15.51
C ILE A 114 7.94 12.04 -15.49
N GLN A 115 9.05 12.72 -15.24
CA GLN A 115 9.10 14.19 -15.25
C GLN A 115 8.87 14.78 -16.64
N GLU A 116 9.41 14.16 -17.69
CA GLU A 116 9.12 14.53 -19.08
C GLU A 116 7.62 14.45 -19.40
N ARG A 117 6.92 13.45 -18.83
CA ARG A 117 5.48 13.24 -19.02
C ARG A 117 4.60 14.01 -18.03
N LYS A 118 5.18 14.68 -17.02
CA LYS A 118 4.42 15.38 -15.95
C LYS A 118 3.38 16.34 -16.54
N ASN A 119 3.76 17.13 -17.54
CA ASN A 119 2.84 18.08 -18.17
C ASN A 119 1.68 17.37 -18.90
N LEU A 120 1.94 16.20 -19.49
CA LEU A 120 0.91 15.40 -20.12
C LEU A 120 -0.04 14.81 -19.06
N SER A 121 0.49 14.20 -18.00
CA SER A 121 -0.32 13.69 -16.89
C SER A 121 -1.20 14.78 -16.27
N ASN A 122 -0.67 15.98 -16.08
CA ASN A 122 -1.43 17.14 -15.59
C ASN A 122 -2.56 17.53 -16.53
N LEU A 123 -2.28 17.61 -17.83
CA LEU A 123 -3.29 17.95 -18.85
C LEU A 123 -4.39 16.89 -18.90
N LEU A 124 -4.02 15.62 -18.84
CA LEU A 124 -4.97 14.50 -18.79
C LEU A 124 -5.84 14.55 -17.52
N TYR A 125 -5.25 14.88 -16.37
CA TYR A 125 -5.99 15.02 -15.12
C TYR A 125 -6.98 16.21 -15.18
N GLU A 126 -6.57 17.36 -15.68
CA GLU A 126 -7.45 18.52 -15.85
C GLU A 126 -8.66 18.21 -16.74
N HIS A 127 -8.46 17.43 -17.80
CA HIS A 127 -9.50 17.11 -18.79
C HIS A 127 -10.05 15.67 -18.69
N ARG A 128 -9.87 15.00 -17.56
CA ARG A 128 -10.22 13.58 -17.37
C ARG A 128 -11.67 13.22 -17.71
N ALA A 129 -12.62 14.11 -17.40
CA ALA A 129 -14.03 13.88 -17.72
C ALA A 129 -14.28 13.74 -19.24
N ARG A 130 -13.41 14.31 -20.08
CA ARG A 130 -13.50 14.23 -21.56
C ARG A 130 -12.69 13.04 -22.11
N ILE A 131 -11.64 12.62 -21.41
CA ILE A 131 -10.69 11.59 -21.87
C ILE A 131 -11.20 10.19 -21.53
N ILE A 132 -11.72 10.00 -20.30
CA ILE A 132 -12.19 8.68 -19.84
C ILE A 132 -13.23 8.04 -20.77
N PRO A 133 -14.24 8.77 -21.29
CA PRO A 133 -15.19 8.21 -22.23
C PRO A 133 -14.55 7.70 -23.54
N LEU A 134 -13.34 8.15 -23.86
CA LEU A 134 -12.63 7.77 -25.10
C LEU A 134 -11.78 6.51 -24.95
N TYR A 135 -11.62 5.94 -23.77
CA TYR A 135 -10.75 4.78 -23.53
C TYR A 135 -11.06 3.59 -24.44
N GLN A 136 -12.34 3.29 -24.65
CA GLN A 136 -12.72 2.21 -25.53
C GLN A 136 -12.32 2.50 -26.99
N LYS A 137 -12.48 3.74 -27.43
CA LYS A 137 -12.08 4.16 -28.77
C LYS A 137 -10.56 4.15 -28.94
N ILE A 138 -9.82 4.58 -27.94
CA ILE A 138 -8.36 4.51 -27.87
C ILE A 138 -7.91 3.05 -28.02
N ASN A 139 -8.46 2.15 -27.22
CA ASN A 139 -8.14 0.73 -27.27
C ASN A 139 -8.43 0.11 -28.65
N ASN A 140 -9.57 0.43 -29.26
CA ASN A 140 -9.94 -0.11 -30.56
C ASN A 140 -9.01 0.38 -31.67
N ASN A 141 -8.64 1.67 -31.66
CA ASN A 141 -7.69 2.23 -32.62
C ASN A 141 -6.32 1.57 -32.47
N TYR A 142 -5.83 1.49 -31.24
CA TYR A 142 -4.54 0.92 -30.93
C TYR A 142 -4.45 -0.59 -31.27
N ALA A 143 -5.51 -1.35 -31.03
CA ALA A 143 -5.56 -2.77 -31.36
C ALA A 143 -5.46 -3.04 -32.87
N LYS A 144 -5.88 -2.07 -33.69
CA LYS A 144 -5.92 -2.22 -35.16
C LYS A 144 -4.54 -2.02 -35.80
N ASP A 145 -3.85 -0.94 -35.45
CA ASP A 145 -2.63 -0.53 -36.16
C ASP A 145 -1.56 0.10 -35.25
N LYS A 146 -1.68 -0.10 -33.93
CA LYS A 146 -0.77 0.47 -32.92
C LYS A 146 -0.69 1.99 -32.94
N THR A 147 -1.72 2.66 -33.48
CA THR A 147 -1.81 4.12 -33.50
C THR A 147 -2.99 4.62 -32.67
N ILE A 148 -2.92 5.86 -32.24
CA ILE A 148 -4.06 6.57 -31.64
C ILE A 148 -4.30 7.82 -32.52
N ASN A 149 -5.52 7.97 -32.99
CA ASN A 149 -5.93 9.16 -33.72
C ASN A 149 -7.35 9.54 -33.32
N ILE A 150 -7.45 10.54 -32.47
CA ILE A 150 -8.70 11.05 -31.92
C ILE A 150 -8.78 12.54 -32.19
N CYS A 151 -9.89 12.95 -32.77
CA CYS A 151 -10.18 14.35 -33.02
C CYS A 151 -11.66 14.60 -32.70
N GLU A 152 -11.93 15.12 -31.50
CA GLU A 152 -13.28 15.36 -31.00
C GLU A 152 -13.29 16.56 -30.03
N ASN A 153 -14.33 17.40 -30.11
CA ASN A 153 -14.63 18.44 -29.12
C ASN A 153 -13.41 19.29 -28.72
N ASN A 154 -12.72 19.88 -29.70
CA ASN A 154 -11.48 20.67 -29.49
C ASN A 154 -10.34 19.89 -28.82
N MET A 155 -10.38 18.56 -28.92
CA MET A 155 -9.31 17.69 -28.47
C MET A 155 -8.75 16.93 -29.66
N ARG A 156 -7.43 16.94 -29.78
CA ARG A 156 -6.67 16.13 -30.73
C ARG A 156 -5.66 15.31 -29.97
N MET A 157 -5.69 14.01 -30.17
CA MET A 157 -4.71 13.08 -29.60
C MET A 157 -4.19 12.19 -30.72
N PHE A 158 -2.90 12.19 -30.89
CA PHE A 158 -2.22 11.39 -31.91
C PHE A 158 -1.04 10.66 -31.28
N TYR A 159 -0.91 9.38 -31.59
CA TYR A 159 0.25 8.57 -31.28
C TYR A 159 0.61 7.69 -32.48
N ARG A 160 1.86 7.76 -32.90
CA ARG A 160 2.43 6.90 -33.92
C ARG A 160 3.96 6.94 -33.84
N ASP A 161 4.62 5.80 -34.03
CA ASP A 161 6.08 5.69 -34.10
C ASP A 161 6.77 6.43 -32.95
N HIS A 162 6.29 6.21 -31.72
CA HIS A 162 6.74 6.86 -30.48
C HIS A 162 6.52 8.39 -30.41
N GLN A 163 5.88 9.00 -31.38
CA GLN A 163 5.54 10.43 -31.31
C GLN A 163 4.16 10.60 -30.69
N VAL A 164 4.09 11.40 -29.66
CA VAL A 164 2.85 11.76 -28.97
C VAL A 164 2.54 13.24 -29.22
N PHE A 165 1.36 13.49 -29.71
CA PHE A 165 0.80 14.82 -29.81
C PHE A 165 -0.55 14.86 -29.10
N VAL A 166 -0.72 15.75 -28.15
CA VAL A 166 -2.00 16.01 -27.48
C VAL A 166 -2.25 17.50 -27.49
N ASN A 167 -3.40 17.89 -28.00
CA ASN A 167 -3.89 19.28 -27.93
C ASN A 167 -5.30 19.25 -27.36
N ILE A 168 -5.53 19.96 -26.27
CA ILE A 168 -6.83 20.10 -25.63
C ILE A 168 -7.07 21.58 -25.36
N ASP A 169 -8.10 22.13 -25.98
CA ASP A 169 -8.49 23.53 -25.85
C ASP A 169 -7.32 24.53 -26.12
N GLY A 170 -6.43 24.19 -27.06
CA GLY A 170 -5.27 24.99 -27.43
C GLY A 170 -4.02 24.76 -26.57
N LYS A 171 -4.09 24.03 -25.48
CA LYS A 171 -2.90 23.55 -24.77
C LYS A 171 -2.32 22.38 -25.54
N GLU A 172 -1.08 22.52 -25.99
CA GLU A 172 -0.40 21.55 -26.86
C GLU A 172 0.79 20.90 -26.14
N ILE A 173 0.89 19.59 -26.24
CA ILE A 173 2.02 18.80 -25.77
C ILE A 173 2.52 17.92 -26.89
N ASN A 174 3.80 18.05 -27.17
CA ASN A 174 4.55 17.18 -28.09
C ASN A 174 5.67 16.51 -27.30
N LEU A 175 5.72 15.18 -27.33
CA LEU A 175 6.81 14.46 -26.71
C LEU A 175 7.12 13.16 -27.47
N LYS A 176 8.32 12.66 -27.28
CA LYS A 176 8.71 11.33 -27.73
C LYS A 176 8.54 10.34 -26.60
N TYR A 177 7.66 9.36 -26.78
CA TYR A 177 7.48 8.30 -25.80
C TYR A 177 8.53 7.21 -26.02
N SER A 178 9.50 7.12 -25.12
CA SER A 178 10.71 6.32 -25.28
C SER A 178 10.59 4.86 -24.85
N GLU A 179 9.42 4.43 -24.37
CA GLU A 179 9.14 3.06 -23.91
C GLU A 179 8.51 2.21 -25.03
N ASN A 180 8.18 0.95 -24.72
CA ASN A 180 7.52 0.08 -25.68
C ASN A 180 6.16 0.66 -26.10
N GLU A 181 5.73 0.34 -27.32
CA GLU A 181 4.47 0.85 -27.86
C GLU A 181 3.26 0.48 -26.99
N ASP A 182 3.23 -0.75 -26.43
CA ASP A 182 2.14 -1.20 -25.57
C ASP A 182 2.07 -0.38 -24.26
N ASP A 183 3.20 0.12 -23.76
CA ASP A 183 3.26 0.93 -22.53
C ASP A 183 2.55 2.29 -22.71
N PHE A 184 2.57 2.89 -23.92
CA PHE A 184 1.86 4.14 -24.15
C PHE A 184 0.33 3.97 -24.09
N ARG A 185 -0.19 2.86 -24.63
CA ARG A 185 -1.62 2.55 -24.49
C ARG A 185 -2.00 2.43 -23.01
N ASP A 186 -1.24 1.67 -22.24
CA ASP A 186 -1.53 1.44 -20.82
C ASP A 186 -1.39 2.75 -20.02
N TYR A 187 -0.40 3.58 -20.39
CA TYR A 187 -0.28 4.92 -19.82
C TYR A 187 -1.53 5.77 -20.09
N ILE A 188 -1.99 5.88 -21.34
CA ILE A 188 -3.08 6.79 -21.72
C ILE A 188 -4.45 6.35 -21.21
N ILE A 189 -4.67 5.06 -20.95
CA ILE A 189 -5.93 4.55 -20.43
C ILE A 189 -5.96 4.39 -18.90
N GLY A 190 -4.85 4.69 -18.20
CA GLY A 190 -4.82 4.55 -16.73
C GLY A 190 -3.55 5.04 -16.06
N GLY A 191 -2.38 4.63 -16.55
CA GLY A 191 -1.08 4.90 -15.93
C GLY A 191 -0.76 6.38 -15.73
N TRP A 192 -1.33 7.28 -16.54
CA TRP A 192 -1.19 8.72 -16.34
C TRP A 192 -1.68 9.21 -14.98
N LEU A 193 -2.70 8.55 -14.39
CA LEU A 193 -3.20 8.92 -13.08
C LEU A 193 -2.21 8.51 -11.98
N GLU A 194 -1.60 7.33 -12.11
CA GLU A 194 -0.56 6.86 -11.20
C GLU A 194 0.65 7.80 -11.23
N GLU A 195 1.11 8.20 -12.43
CA GLU A 195 2.21 9.15 -12.57
C GLU A 195 1.85 10.55 -12.07
N TYR A 196 0.62 11.01 -12.31
CA TYR A 196 0.14 12.29 -11.77
C TYR A 196 0.20 12.30 -10.23
N ILE A 197 -0.35 11.28 -9.58
CA ILE A 197 -0.34 11.15 -8.12
C ILE A 197 1.08 10.99 -7.58
N TYR A 198 1.92 10.21 -8.28
CA TYR A 198 3.32 10.06 -7.91
C TYR A 198 4.07 11.41 -7.94
N CYS A 199 3.86 12.22 -8.98
CA CYS A 199 4.44 13.57 -9.07
C CYS A 199 3.97 14.51 -7.95
N GLU A 200 2.71 14.43 -7.55
CA GLU A 200 2.18 15.19 -6.40
C GLU A 200 2.85 14.75 -5.08
N LEU A 201 3.11 13.45 -4.92
CA LEU A 201 3.79 12.91 -3.74
C LEU A 201 5.29 13.22 -3.70
N LEU A 202 5.96 13.35 -4.86
CA LEU A 202 7.37 13.78 -4.90
C LEU A 202 7.58 15.13 -4.19
N GLU A 203 6.63 16.06 -4.33
CA GLU A 203 6.74 17.34 -3.64
C GLU A 203 6.61 17.20 -2.11
N LEU A 204 5.88 16.20 -1.61
CA LEU A 204 5.81 15.89 -0.17
C LEU A 204 7.07 15.16 0.31
N LEU A 205 7.66 14.34 -0.54
CA LEU A 205 8.94 13.70 -0.27
C LEU A 205 10.07 14.74 -0.13
N ASP A 206 10.14 15.71 -1.05
CA ASP A 206 11.11 16.81 -1.01
C ASP A 206 10.96 17.67 0.26
N LYS A 207 9.72 17.86 0.72
CA LYS A 207 9.41 18.56 1.98
C LYS A 207 9.58 17.71 3.23
N GLN A 208 9.97 16.45 3.10
CA GLN A 208 10.08 15.48 4.21
C GLN A 208 8.77 15.27 5.00
N VAL A 209 7.62 15.48 4.38
CA VAL A 209 6.31 15.10 4.91
C VAL A 209 6.12 13.58 4.81
N ILE A 210 6.65 13.00 3.73
CA ILE A 210 6.80 11.54 3.56
C ILE A 210 8.28 11.19 3.37
N TYR A 211 8.65 9.92 3.60
CA TYR A 211 10.05 9.51 3.68
C TYR A 211 10.47 8.48 2.64
N ASP A 212 9.57 7.67 2.14
CA ASP A 212 9.81 6.71 1.06
C ASP A 212 8.60 6.69 0.15
N LEU A 213 8.83 6.60 -1.15
CA LEU A 213 7.79 6.63 -2.17
C LEU A 213 8.12 5.60 -3.25
N ARG A 214 7.17 4.71 -3.50
CA ARG A 214 7.28 3.60 -4.46
C ARG A 214 6.14 3.67 -5.47
N LEU A 215 6.43 3.36 -6.73
CA LEU A 215 5.47 3.31 -7.83
C LEU A 215 5.50 1.92 -8.48
N ASN A 216 4.34 1.38 -8.86
CA ASN A 216 4.20 0.11 -9.57
C ASN A 216 4.94 -1.06 -8.89
N MET A 217 4.72 -1.23 -7.60
CA MET A 217 5.37 -2.30 -6.83
C MET A 217 4.76 -3.65 -7.18
N ARG A 218 5.61 -4.57 -7.63
CA ARG A 218 5.25 -5.98 -7.82
C ARG A 218 5.93 -6.82 -6.75
N LEU A 219 5.12 -7.48 -5.94
CA LEU A 219 5.56 -8.25 -4.81
C LEU A 219 5.40 -9.74 -5.08
N SER A 220 6.43 -10.52 -4.78
CA SER A 220 6.39 -11.98 -4.84
C SER A 220 6.83 -12.58 -3.50
N VAL A 221 6.35 -13.78 -3.17
CA VAL A 221 6.67 -14.47 -1.92
C VAL A 221 7.66 -15.61 -2.18
N GLU A 222 8.63 -15.78 -1.30
CA GLU A 222 9.74 -16.75 -1.47
C GLU A 222 9.25 -18.21 -1.57
N SER A 223 8.18 -18.53 -0.86
CA SER A 223 7.57 -19.86 -0.89
C SER A 223 6.88 -20.21 -2.22
N MET A 224 6.67 -19.24 -3.11
CA MET A 224 6.09 -19.52 -4.42
C MET A 224 7.16 -20.03 -5.37
N THR A 225 6.96 -21.24 -5.89
CA THR A 225 7.84 -21.86 -6.89
C THR A 225 7.83 -21.04 -8.17
N ALA A 226 9.02 -20.82 -8.73
CA ALA A 226 9.13 -20.17 -10.04
C ALA A 226 8.41 -21.01 -11.13
N THR A 227 7.68 -20.35 -12.02
CA THR A 227 7.09 -20.99 -13.20
C THR A 227 8.18 -21.49 -14.15
N GLN A 228 7.82 -22.36 -15.12
CA GLN A 228 8.71 -22.81 -16.20
C GLN A 228 9.21 -21.61 -17.03
N GLY A 229 10.19 -20.93 -16.65
CA GLY A 229 10.71 -19.68 -17.23
C GLY A 229 11.34 -18.77 -16.18
N GLY A 230 11.46 -19.26 -14.94
CA GLY A 230 12.17 -18.56 -13.87
C GLY A 230 11.44 -17.33 -13.26
N LYS A 231 10.24 -16.99 -13.74
CA LYS A 231 9.44 -15.91 -13.18
C LYS A 231 8.60 -16.43 -12.01
N ARG A 232 8.69 -15.79 -10.87
CA ARG A 232 7.82 -16.07 -9.72
C ARG A 232 6.46 -15.43 -9.92
N PRO A 233 5.37 -16.08 -9.49
CA PRO A 233 4.05 -15.48 -9.55
C PRO A 233 4.01 -14.19 -8.71
N ILE A 234 3.33 -13.17 -9.21
CA ILE A 234 3.10 -11.93 -8.49
C ILE A 234 2.06 -12.22 -7.41
N TYR A 235 2.40 -11.93 -6.16
CA TYR A 235 1.49 -12.06 -5.03
C TYR A 235 0.57 -10.85 -4.90
N ALA A 236 1.14 -9.66 -5.05
CA ALA A 236 0.40 -8.40 -5.03
C ALA A 236 1.07 -7.37 -5.94
N GLU A 237 0.27 -6.50 -6.51
CA GLU A 237 0.66 -5.31 -7.24
C GLU A 237 0.06 -4.11 -6.51
N LEU A 238 0.88 -3.09 -6.25
CA LEU A 238 0.49 -1.87 -5.59
C LEU A 238 0.84 -0.71 -6.50
N ASP A 239 -0.15 0.10 -6.87
CA ASP A 239 0.09 1.23 -7.77
C ASP A 239 1.08 2.21 -7.11
N ILE A 240 0.81 2.64 -5.87
CA ILE A 240 1.72 3.50 -5.10
C ILE A 240 1.76 3.04 -3.64
N ALA A 241 2.93 3.08 -3.03
CA ALA A 241 3.11 2.93 -1.59
C ALA A 241 4.08 3.98 -1.06
N PHE A 242 3.81 4.52 0.14
CA PHE A 242 4.70 5.47 0.80
C PHE A 242 4.60 5.41 2.33
N SER A 243 5.57 6.00 3.01
CA SER A 243 5.62 6.12 4.47
C SER A 243 5.65 7.57 4.92
N ASP A 244 4.93 7.90 6.00
CA ASP A 244 5.04 9.16 6.75
C ASP A 244 5.86 9.00 8.05
N SER A 245 6.61 7.92 8.18
CA SER A 245 7.35 7.46 9.36
C SER A 245 6.52 6.82 10.48
N LYS A 246 5.21 6.91 10.44
CA LYS A 246 4.29 6.30 11.42
C LYS A 246 3.38 5.26 10.77
N ASN A 247 2.95 5.56 9.55
CA ASN A 247 1.99 4.76 8.81
C ASN A 247 2.56 4.35 7.46
N LEU A 248 2.15 3.17 6.99
CA LEU A 248 2.25 2.77 5.60
C LEU A 248 0.98 3.20 4.87
N TYR A 249 1.14 3.86 3.75
CA TYR A 249 0.05 4.21 2.85
C TYR A 249 0.12 3.35 1.60
N VAL A 250 -0.99 2.71 1.25
CA VAL A 250 -1.15 1.98 0.00
C VAL A 250 -2.25 2.66 -0.79
N VAL A 251 -1.90 3.08 -2.00
CA VAL A 251 -2.77 3.84 -2.90
C VAL A 251 -3.07 3.00 -4.13
N GLU A 252 -4.33 2.91 -4.46
CA GLU A 252 -4.84 2.35 -5.71
C GLU A 252 -5.40 3.49 -6.56
N CYS A 253 -5.00 3.58 -7.82
CA CYS A 253 -5.40 4.62 -8.76
C CYS A 253 -6.37 4.08 -9.80
N LYS A 254 -7.54 4.68 -9.94
CA LYS A 254 -8.54 4.28 -10.94
C LYS A 254 -9.00 5.49 -11.74
N SER A 255 -8.54 5.57 -12.98
CA SER A 255 -8.92 6.64 -13.91
C SER A 255 -10.29 6.41 -14.56
N GLY A 256 -10.73 5.16 -14.68
CA GLY A 256 -12.00 4.76 -15.30
C GLY A 256 -13.02 4.20 -14.30
N GLU A 257 -14.08 3.62 -14.85
CA GLU A 257 -15.16 3.02 -14.05
C GLU A 257 -14.67 1.82 -13.21
N LEU A 258 -14.98 1.84 -11.93
CA LEU A 258 -14.66 0.74 -11.01
C LEU A 258 -15.73 -0.35 -11.08
N LYS A 259 -15.63 -1.25 -12.08
CA LYS A 259 -16.55 -2.37 -12.26
C LYS A 259 -16.28 -3.55 -11.34
N ASN A 260 -15.00 -3.80 -11.04
CA ASN A 260 -14.58 -4.96 -10.26
C ASN A 260 -14.48 -4.61 -8.77
N LYS A 261 -15.46 -5.10 -7.99
CA LYS A 261 -15.48 -4.94 -6.53
C LYS A 261 -14.32 -5.66 -5.82
N GLY A 262 -13.68 -6.63 -6.48
CA GLY A 262 -12.52 -7.36 -5.97
C GLY A 262 -11.31 -6.46 -5.71
N VAL A 263 -11.14 -5.41 -6.50
CA VAL A 263 -10.07 -4.41 -6.34
C VAL A 263 -10.08 -3.79 -4.94
N LEU A 264 -11.26 -3.38 -4.44
CA LEU A 264 -11.39 -2.77 -3.10
C LEU A 264 -11.01 -3.75 -1.99
N THR A 265 -11.41 -5.02 -2.15
CA THR A 265 -11.07 -6.06 -1.17
C THR A 265 -9.58 -6.35 -1.21
N ALA A 266 -9.00 -6.48 -2.39
CA ALA A 266 -7.56 -6.68 -2.56
C ALA A 266 -6.76 -5.52 -1.97
N LEU A 267 -7.13 -4.28 -2.27
CA LEU A 267 -6.51 -3.08 -1.72
C LEU A 267 -6.54 -3.08 -0.19
N SER A 268 -7.72 -3.29 0.42
CA SER A 268 -7.86 -3.32 1.89
C SER A 268 -7.06 -4.49 2.51
N THR A 269 -7.12 -5.68 1.91
CA THR A 269 -6.40 -6.86 2.40
C THR A 269 -4.89 -6.68 2.30
N ASN A 270 -4.39 -6.23 1.15
CA ASN A 270 -2.96 -5.98 0.95
C ASN A 270 -2.45 -4.93 1.92
N THR A 271 -3.20 -3.83 2.09
CA THR A 271 -2.84 -2.77 3.04
C THR A 271 -2.66 -3.33 4.45
N GLN A 272 -3.58 -4.17 4.93
CA GLN A 272 -3.48 -4.79 6.25
C GLN A 272 -2.35 -5.81 6.35
N ILE A 273 -2.12 -6.60 5.31
CA ILE A 273 -1.03 -7.59 5.28
C ILE A 273 0.34 -6.90 5.37
N PHE A 274 0.53 -5.80 4.62
CA PHE A 274 1.84 -5.16 4.49
C PHE A 274 2.16 -4.14 5.59
N GLY A 275 1.15 -3.52 6.19
CA GLY A 275 1.38 -2.46 7.16
C GLY A 275 0.65 -2.61 8.49
N GLY A 276 -0.09 -3.72 8.68
CA GLY A 276 -0.77 -4.01 9.95
C GLY A 276 -1.78 -2.95 10.36
N ALA A 277 -1.86 -2.69 11.67
CA ALA A 277 -2.82 -1.73 12.24
C ALA A 277 -2.53 -0.27 11.86
N ASN A 278 -1.30 0.04 11.51
CA ASN A 278 -0.85 1.40 11.13
C ASN A 278 -0.88 1.63 9.62
N ALA A 279 -1.52 0.73 8.86
CA ALA A 279 -1.65 0.90 7.43
C ALA A 279 -2.87 1.75 7.07
N LYS A 280 -2.70 2.58 6.07
CA LYS A 280 -3.71 3.48 5.51
C LYS A 280 -4.02 3.08 4.07
N CYS A 281 -5.29 2.90 3.80
CA CYS A 281 -5.80 2.44 2.52
C CYS A 281 -6.44 3.60 1.76
N ILE A 282 -5.92 3.93 0.59
CA ILE A 282 -6.38 5.07 -0.22
C ILE A 282 -6.80 4.58 -1.60
N LEU A 283 -7.99 4.97 -2.03
CA LEU A 283 -8.43 4.86 -3.41
C LEU A 283 -8.45 6.25 -4.03
N VAL A 284 -7.67 6.46 -5.07
CA VAL A 284 -7.75 7.65 -5.92
C VAL A 284 -8.62 7.32 -7.12
N ALA A 285 -9.79 7.97 -7.20
CA ALA A 285 -10.67 7.87 -8.34
C ALA A 285 -10.68 9.22 -9.08
N SER A 286 -10.52 9.18 -10.40
CA SER A 286 -10.51 10.39 -11.21
C SER A 286 -11.85 11.15 -11.19
N ASP A 287 -12.93 10.42 -10.93
CA ASP A 287 -14.27 10.97 -10.77
C ASP A 287 -15.08 10.12 -9.80
N THR A 288 -15.71 10.75 -8.80
CA THR A 288 -16.56 10.07 -7.80
C THR A 288 -17.98 9.87 -8.29
N ASP A 289 -18.43 10.65 -9.26
CA ASP A 289 -19.80 10.57 -9.77
C ASP A 289 -20.04 9.28 -10.57
N ILE A 290 -18.97 8.61 -10.98
CA ILE A 290 -19.00 7.29 -11.65
C ILE A 290 -19.10 6.12 -10.67
N LEU A 291 -18.96 6.35 -9.36
CA LEU A 291 -19.01 5.28 -8.37
C LEU A 291 -20.45 4.96 -7.97
N SER A 292 -20.90 3.75 -8.25
CA SER A 292 -22.22 3.30 -7.81
C SER A 292 -22.35 3.35 -6.28
N GLN A 293 -23.58 3.51 -5.78
CA GLN A 293 -23.87 3.55 -4.34
C GLN A 293 -23.29 2.31 -3.60
N ASN A 294 -23.40 1.13 -4.19
CA ASN A 294 -22.84 -0.11 -3.64
C ASN A 294 -21.31 -0.07 -3.51
N ILE A 295 -20.63 0.61 -4.41
CA ILE A 295 -19.17 0.81 -4.34
C ILE A 295 -18.82 1.78 -3.23
N GLN A 296 -19.56 2.88 -3.09
CA GLN A 296 -19.35 3.88 -2.04
C GLN A 296 -19.56 3.28 -0.64
N GLU A 297 -20.61 2.48 -0.45
CA GLU A 297 -20.83 1.75 0.81
C GLU A 297 -19.71 0.78 1.12
N ARG A 298 -19.21 0.07 0.12
CA ARG A 298 -18.09 -0.87 0.30
C ARG A 298 -16.79 -0.15 0.66
N ILE A 299 -16.49 0.98 0.04
CA ILE A 299 -15.35 1.85 0.38
C ILE A 299 -15.42 2.23 1.86
N LYS A 300 -16.60 2.66 2.33
CA LYS A 300 -16.82 3.01 3.73
C LYS A 300 -16.65 1.81 4.67
N ASN A 301 -17.23 0.66 4.33
CA ASN A 301 -17.17 -0.55 5.15
C ASN A 301 -15.75 -1.13 5.25
N LEU A 302 -14.92 -0.95 4.23
CA LEU A 302 -13.53 -1.38 4.21
C LEU A 302 -12.57 -0.32 4.76
N ASN A 303 -13.10 0.80 5.27
CA ASN A 303 -12.31 1.92 5.79
C ASN A 303 -11.26 2.46 4.78
N ILE A 304 -11.66 2.51 3.50
CA ILE A 304 -10.82 3.04 2.43
C ILE A 304 -11.04 4.55 2.34
N LYS A 305 -9.99 5.34 2.35
CA LYS A 305 -10.06 6.78 2.09
C LYS A 305 -10.22 7.00 0.58
N LEU A 306 -11.36 7.56 0.18
CA LEU A 306 -11.59 7.96 -1.21
C LEU A 306 -11.12 9.39 -1.43
N ILE A 307 -10.30 9.59 -2.45
CA ILE A 307 -9.83 10.90 -2.89
C ILE A 307 -10.09 11.04 -4.40
N SER A 308 -10.75 12.13 -4.81
CA SER A 308 -11.02 12.42 -6.23
C SER A 308 -10.45 13.75 -6.69
N ARG A 309 -10.14 14.63 -5.76
CA ARG A 309 -9.59 15.98 -6.04
C ARG A 309 -8.64 16.38 -4.93
N ASP A 310 -7.76 17.32 -5.21
CA ASP A 310 -6.85 17.94 -4.23
C ASP A 310 -6.08 16.89 -3.40
N PHE A 311 -5.51 15.89 -4.10
CA PHE A 311 -4.86 14.73 -3.48
C PHE A 311 -3.83 15.15 -2.43
N LYS A 312 -2.93 16.06 -2.78
CA LYS A 312 -1.86 16.54 -1.91
C LYS A 312 -2.40 17.13 -0.61
N LYS A 313 -3.39 18.05 -0.71
CA LYS A 313 -4.03 18.66 0.46
C LYS A 313 -4.74 17.62 1.34
N ASN A 314 -5.30 16.59 0.74
CA ASN A 314 -5.93 15.50 1.47
C ASN A 314 -4.92 14.63 2.23
N ILE A 315 -3.70 14.46 1.70
CA ILE A 315 -2.63 13.72 2.38
C ILE A 315 -2.00 14.56 3.48
N GLU A 316 -1.72 15.84 3.25
CA GLU A 316 -1.16 16.74 4.28
C GLU A 316 -2.06 16.84 5.53
N ASN A 317 -3.36 16.61 5.40
CA ASN A 317 -4.34 16.68 6.50
C ASN A 317 -4.74 15.29 7.05
N TYR A 318 -4.10 14.21 6.63
CA TYR A 318 -4.44 12.84 7.01
C TYR A 318 -3.53 12.29 8.10
#